data_c0114ec5bd505ced93a58beb6e3fd86b
#
_entry.id   c0114ec5bd505ced93a58beb6e3fd86b
#
_cell.length_a   1.000
_cell.length_b   1.000
_cell.length_c   1.000
_cell.angle_alpha   90.00
_cell.angle_beta   90.00
_cell.angle_gamma   90.00
#
_symmetry.space_group_name_H-M   'P 1'
#
loop_
_entity.id
_entity.type
_entity.pdbx_description
1 polymer ?
#
loop_
_entity_poly.entity_id
_entity_poly.type
_entity_poly.pdbx_seq_one_letter_code
_entity_poly.pdbx_strand_id
1 'polypeptide(L)'
;MRISFLLPGLGHNVPIGGFKVVYEYANRFSRDGHVVTIVYICDSCQEGEKLSEHLYNFLKYLYKRIFGYSGSKWFSLDKGIKERCVLYGRNGALPDSDCFVATANTMAVVLNRLRKGRGNLVYFIQGYETWNMDVKTLYKTYHYDMKKIVISNDLHKILLEQGVESIVIPNGFNFSEFTYTIPIEDRSRYTVNMLYHESKDKGCEYGFEAIEIVKRKYPQLSVVIWGTPQRPKWLNKDYIYYSRPNNELHNKINNESAIFIAPSLNEGWGLTVGEAMMSGEAVVCTDNNGYLELAEDNYNALVSPIKDSTAMANNIIKLIEDDNLRCTIAHNGLEHIAKYTWDNSYLMFQEVCSLL
;
A
#
# COMPACT_ATOMS: atom_id res chain seq x y z
N MET A 1 -15.44 0.71 -21.84
CA MET A 1 -14.62 -0.50 -22.11
C MET A 1 -14.87 -1.57 -21.07
N ARG A 2 -14.45 -2.81 -21.36
CA ARG A 2 -14.40 -3.92 -20.40
C ARG A 2 -12.98 -4.03 -19.88
N ILE A 3 -12.78 -3.92 -18.55
CA ILE A 3 -11.46 -3.99 -17.92
C ILE A 3 -11.41 -5.12 -16.88
N SER A 4 -10.34 -5.88 -16.86
CA SER A 4 -10.12 -6.93 -15.87
C SER A 4 -8.83 -6.73 -15.09
N PHE A 5 -8.95 -6.62 -13.77
CA PHE A 5 -7.83 -6.60 -12.84
C PHE A 5 -7.53 -8.02 -12.36
N LEU A 6 -6.31 -8.49 -12.57
CA LEU A 6 -5.86 -9.81 -12.13
C LEU A 6 -5.10 -9.67 -10.80
N LEU A 7 -5.62 -10.30 -9.77
CA LEU A 7 -5.05 -10.32 -8.43
C LEU A 7 -4.57 -11.72 -8.06
N PRO A 8 -3.42 -11.85 -7.37
CA PRO A 8 -2.90 -13.15 -6.93
C PRO A 8 -3.72 -13.73 -5.78
N GLY A 9 -3.84 -15.04 -5.75
CA GLY A 9 -4.48 -15.79 -4.67
C GLY A 9 -6.00 -15.70 -4.65
N LEU A 10 -6.59 -15.91 -3.49
CA LEU A 10 -8.05 -15.97 -3.26
C LEU A 10 -8.63 -14.70 -2.63
N GLY A 11 -7.93 -13.59 -2.71
CA GLY A 11 -8.26 -12.41 -1.91
C GLY A 11 -8.01 -12.65 -0.41
N HIS A 12 -8.09 -11.60 0.37
CA HIS A 12 -7.78 -11.63 1.79
C HIS A 12 -8.97 -11.12 2.61
N ASN A 13 -9.13 -11.64 3.83
CA ASN A 13 -10.15 -11.16 4.78
C ASN A 13 -9.64 -9.99 5.62
N VAL A 14 -8.45 -9.48 5.32
CA VAL A 14 -7.79 -8.37 6.01
C VAL A 14 -7.31 -7.34 4.99
N PRO A 15 -7.26 -6.06 5.35
CA PRO A 15 -6.77 -5.01 4.47
C PRO A 15 -5.32 -5.28 4.02
N ILE A 16 -5.09 -5.11 2.71
CA ILE A 16 -3.78 -5.15 2.07
C ILE A 16 -3.66 -3.95 1.15
N GLY A 17 -2.61 -3.13 1.32
CA GLY A 17 -2.43 -1.88 0.61
C GLY A 17 -2.53 -2.02 -0.92
N GLY A 18 -1.81 -2.96 -1.51
CA GLY A 18 -1.85 -3.18 -2.96
C GLY A 18 -3.23 -3.59 -3.49
N PHE A 19 -4.03 -4.34 -2.69
CA PHE A 19 -5.41 -4.69 -3.07
C PHE A 19 -6.33 -3.48 -2.92
N LYS A 20 -6.17 -2.66 -1.85
CA LYS A 20 -6.91 -1.41 -1.66
C LYS A 20 -6.78 -0.52 -2.90
N VAL A 21 -5.55 -0.33 -3.37
CA VAL A 21 -5.26 0.48 -4.56
C VAL A 21 -6.00 -0.05 -5.80
N VAL A 22 -5.98 -1.35 -6.04
CA VAL A 22 -6.70 -1.95 -7.18
C VAL A 22 -8.20 -1.77 -7.05
N TYR A 23 -8.77 -1.91 -5.85
CA TYR A 23 -10.20 -1.72 -5.60
C TYR A 23 -10.62 -0.26 -5.78
N GLU A 24 -9.77 0.69 -5.40
CA GLU A 24 -10.00 2.11 -5.64
C GLU A 24 -10.09 2.44 -7.15
N TYR A 25 -9.18 1.91 -7.96
CA TYR A 25 -9.27 2.02 -9.42
C TYR A 25 -10.52 1.31 -9.97
N ALA A 26 -10.81 0.10 -9.51
CA ALA A 26 -11.98 -0.66 -9.96
C ALA A 26 -13.29 0.10 -9.71
N ASN A 27 -13.45 0.71 -8.53
CA ASN A 27 -14.62 1.52 -8.21
C ASN A 27 -14.74 2.74 -9.15
N ARG A 28 -13.64 3.45 -9.45
CA ARG A 28 -13.66 4.61 -10.35
C ARG A 28 -14.00 4.23 -11.78
N PHE A 29 -13.40 3.16 -12.30
CA PHE A 29 -13.78 2.63 -13.60
C PHE A 29 -15.27 2.23 -13.64
N SER A 30 -15.80 1.63 -12.57
CA SER A 30 -17.21 1.26 -12.49
C SER A 30 -18.14 2.48 -12.49
N ARG A 31 -17.80 3.52 -11.71
CA ARG A 31 -18.56 4.79 -11.65
C ARG A 31 -18.53 5.55 -12.95
N ASP A 32 -17.45 5.42 -13.71
CA ASP A 32 -17.29 6.01 -15.06
C ASP A 32 -17.96 5.17 -16.17
N GLY A 33 -18.78 4.19 -15.79
CA GLY A 33 -19.61 3.38 -16.70
C GLY A 33 -18.85 2.26 -17.40
N HIS A 34 -17.66 1.90 -17.00
CA HIS A 34 -16.93 0.76 -17.55
C HIS A 34 -17.40 -0.57 -16.93
N VAL A 35 -17.29 -1.66 -17.69
CA VAL A 35 -17.57 -3.01 -17.19
C VAL A 35 -16.32 -3.57 -16.52
N VAL A 36 -16.33 -3.63 -15.20
CA VAL A 36 -15.17 -4.02 -14.40
C VAL A 36 -15.30 -5.43 -13.88
N THR A 37 -14.24 -6.22 -14.03
CA THR A 37 -14.13 -7.54 -13.39
C THR A 37 -12.82 -7.65 -12.61
N ILE A 38 -12.90 -8.06 -11.34
CA ILE A 38 -11.76 -8.43 -10.54
C ILE A 38 -11.63 -9.96 -10.61
N VAL A 39 -10.47 -10.43 -11.08
CA VAL A 39 -10.18 -11.85 -11.26
C VAL A 39 -9.10 -12.29 -10.29
N TYR A 40 -9.48 -13.12 -9.34
CA TYR A 40 -8.54 -13.73 -8.41
C TYR A 40 -8.04 -15.06 -8.97
N ILE A 41 -6.73 -15.17 -9.12
CA ILE A 41 -6.08 -16.36 -9.65
C ILE A 41 -5.40 -17.12 -8.52
N CYS A 42 -5.94 -18.32 -8.21
CA CYS A 42 -5.52 -19.07 -7.03
C CYS A 42 -4.12 -19.68 -7.18
N ASP A 43 -3.78 -20.07 -8.39
CA ASP A 43 -2.54 -20.74 -8.73
C ASP A 43 -1.96 -20.12 -10.01
N SER A 44 -0.83 -19.45 -9.85
CA SER A 44 -0.10 -18.80 -10.95
C SER A 44 0.74 -19.80 -11.78
N CYS A 45 0.85 -21.04 -11.33
CA CYS A 45 1.69 -22.08 -11.96
C CYS A 45 3.13 -21.60 -12.20
N GLN A 46 3.77 -21.05 -11.17
CA GLN A 46 5.18 -20.63 -11.28
C GLN A 46 6.10 -21.84 -11.44
N GLU A 47 7.21 -21.63 -12.15
CA GLU A 47 8.25 -22.65 -12.27
C GLU A 47 8.88 -22.87 -10.88
N GLY A 48 8.93 -24.13 -10.45
CA GLY A 48 9.52 -24.53 -9.18
C GLY A 48 8.54 -24.68 -8.01
N GLU A 49 7.25 -24.35 -8.19
CA GLU A 49 6.23 -24.66 -7.18
C GLU A 49 6.07 -26.17 -6.99
N LYS A 50 5.94 -26.60 -5.73
CA LYS A 50 5.78 -28.03 -5.37
C LYS A 50 4.35 -28.50 -5.68
N LEU A 51 4.21 -29.78 -6.03
CA LEU A 51 2.89 -30.39 -6.24
C LEU A 51 1.95 -30.23 -5.04
N SER A 52 2.50 -30.20 -3.82
CA SER A 52 1.74 -29.95 -2.59
C SER A 52 1.12 -28.56 -2.53
N GLU A 53 1.77 -27.56 -3.10
CA GLU A 53 1.26 -26.17 -3.18
C GLU A 53 0.11 -26.07 -4.17
N HIS A 54 0.22 -26.70 -5.35
CA HIS A 54 -0.85 -26.80 -6.32
C HIS A 54 -2.08 -27.52 -5.75
N LEU A 55 -1.87 -28.62 -5.00
CA LEU A 55 -2.95 -29.37 -4.34
C LEU A 55 -3.62 -28.50 -3.25
N TYR A 56 -2.83 -27.80 -2.44
CA TYR A 56 -3.37 -26.86 -1.45
C TYR A 56 -4.18 -25.74 -2.07
N ASN A 57 -3.68 -25.11 -3.13
CA ASN A 57 -4.38 -24.06 -3.88
C ASN A 57 -5.69 -24.58 -4.49
N PHE A 58 -5.68 -25.80 -5.02
CA PHE A 58 -6.87 -26.46 -5.56
C PHE A 58 -7.94 -26.73 -4.48
N LEU A 59 -7.55 -27.28 -3.32
CA LEU A 59 -8.49 -27.54 -2.21
C LEU A 59 -9.08 -26.23 -1.66
N LYS A 60 -8.25 -25.21 -1.52
CA LYS A 60 -8.67 -23.88 -1.09
C LYS A 60 -9.63 -23.23 -2.10
N TYR A 61 -9.40 -23.39 -3.40
CA TYR A 61 -10.29 -22.95 -4.46
C TYR A 61 -11.64 -23.68 -4.38
N LEU A 62 -11.67 -25.01 -4.24
CA LEU A 62 -12.88 -25.79 -4.10
C LEU A 62 -13.71 -25.37 -2.87
N TYR A 63 -13.05 -25.25 -1.72
CA TYR A 63 -13.70 -24.79 -0.49
C TYR A 63 -14.41 -23.44 -0.69
N LYS A 64 -13.70 -22.47 -1.25
CA LYS A 64 -14.27 -21.14 -1.50
C LYS A 64 -15.40 -21.15 -2.53
N ARG A 65 -15.32 -22.02 -3.53
CA ARG A 65 -16.39 -22.17 -4.55
C ARG A 65 -17.66 -22.77 -3.97
N ILE A 66 -17.54 -23.70 -3.04
CA ILE A 66 -18.68 -24.36 -2.37
C ILE A 66 -19.37 -23.43 -1.38
N PHE A 67 -18.59 -22.70 -0.56
CA PHE A 67 -19.09 -21.86 0.52
C PHE A 67 -19.27 -20.38 0.15
N GLY A 68 -19.18 -20.05 -1.13
CA GLY A 68 -19.27 -18.68 -1.65
C GLY A 68 -17.94 -17.94 -1.58
N TYR A 69 -17.77 -17.02 -2.52
CA TYR A 69 -16.55 -16.28 -2.67
C TYR A 69 -16.78 -14.77 -2.70
N SER A 70 -16.04 -14.03 -1.86
CA SER A 70 -15.79 -12.61 -2.02
C SER A 70 -14.37 -12.33 -1.52
N GLY A 71 -13.53 -11.79 -2.38
CA GLY A 71 -12.14 -11.44 -2.05
C GLY A 71 -12.00 -10.10 -1.35
N SER A 72 -13.06 -9.29 -1.37
CA SER A 72 -13.05 -7.89 -0.96
C SER A 72 -13.90 -7.59 0.28
N LYS A 73 -14.19 -8.57 1.13
CA LYS A 73 -15.11 -8.40 2.29
C LYS A 73 -14.82 -7.21 3.21
N TRP A 74 -13.59 -6.76 3.23
CA TRP A 74 -13.12 -5.64 4.05
C TRP A 74 -13.16 -4.29 3.32
N PHE A 75 -13.51 -4.30 2.02
CA PHE A 75 -13.54 -3.11 1.18
C PHE A 75 -14.89 -3.00 0.46
N SER A 76 -15.43 -1.80 0.36
CA SER A 76 -16.71 -1.56 -0.32
C SER A 76 -16.50 -1.42 -1.83
N LEU A 77 -16.75 -2.49 -2.56
CA LEU A 77 -16.80 -2.45 -4.03
C LEU A 77 -18.17 -1.99 -4.53
N ASP A 78 -18.17 -1.21 -5.61
CA ASP A 78 -19.40 -0.79 -6.29
C ASP A 78 -20.16 -2.00 -6.84
N LYS A 79 -21.50 -1.96 -6.75
CA LYS A 79 -22.38 -3.10 -7.09
C LYS A 79 -22.25 -3.60 -8.54
N GLY A 80 -21.74 -2.76 -9.46
CA GLY A 80 -21.50 -3.11 -10.86
C GLY A 80 -20.26 -3.98 -11.09
N ILE A 81 -19.36 -4.06 -10.11
CA ILE A 81 -18.09 -4.80 -10.22
C ILE A 81 -18.34 -6.29 -10.02
N LYS A 82 -17.84 -7.10 -10.95
CA LYS A 82 -17.89 -8.55 -10.85
C LYS A 82 -16.62 -9.08 -10.22
N GLU A 83 -16.77 -9.91 -9.18
CA GLU A 83 -15.65 -10.68 -8.64
C GLU A 83 -15.69 -12.10 -9.21
N ARG A 84 -14.56 -12.58 -9.71
CA ARG A 84 -14.43 -13.93 -10.26
C ARG A 84 -13.19 -14.62 -9.68
N CYS A 85 -13.37 -15.83 -9.19
CA CYS A 85 -12.26 -16.66 -8.74
C CYS A 85 -12.03 -17.76 -9.79
N VAL A 86 -10.76 -17.91 -10.22
CA VAL A 86 -10.33 -18.97 -11.14
C VAL A 86 -9.14 -19.72 -10.53
N LEU A 87 -9.09 -21.03 -10.77
CA LEU A 87 -7.96 -21.82 -10.28
C LEU A 87 -6.67 -21.43 -11.04
N TYR A 88 -6.75 -21.42 -12.36
CA TYR A 88 -5.62 -21.07 -13.24
C TYR A 88 -5.98 -19.96 -14.20
N GLY A 89 -5.02 -19.07 -14.47
CA GLY A 89 -5.14 -18.05 -15.52
C GLY A 89 -4.95 -18.67 -16.91
N ARG A 90 -6.02 -19.23 -17.50
CA ARG A 90 -6.02 -19.82 -18.84
C ARG A 90 -6.94 -19.07 -19.79
N ASN A 91 -6.66 -19.18 -21.11
CA ASN A 91 -7.61 -18.75 -22.14
C ASN A 91 -8.96 -19.46 -21.91
N GLY A 92 -10.07 -18.76 -21.85
CA GLY A 92 -11.40 -19.31 -21.55
C GLY A 92 -11.81 -19.28 -20.06
N ALA A 93 -10.85 -19.22 -19.12
CA ALA A 93 -11.16 -18.97 -17.71
C ALA A 93 -11.30 -17.46 -17.39
N LEU A 94 -10.59 -16.62 -18.13
CA LEU A 94 -10.68 -15.16 -18.00
C LEU A 94 -11.86 -14.61 -18.81
N PRO A 95 -12.51 -13.54 -18.33
CA PRO A 95 -13.58 -12.87 -19.07
C PRO A 95 -13.04 -12.21 -20.35
N ASP A 96 -13.92 -11.94 -21.30
CA ASP A 96 -13.59 -11.08 -22.42
C ASP A 96 -13.42 -9.65 -21.94
N SER A 97 -12.25 -9.05 -22.23
CA SER A 97 -11.91 -7.70 -21.78
C SER A 97 -11.14 -6.97 -22.86
N ASP A 98 -11.36 -5.66 -22.92
CA ASP A 98 -10.66 -4.77 -23.82
C ASP A 98 -9.29 -4.37 -23.22
N CYS A 99 -9.16 -4.44 -21.89
CA CYS A 99 -7.91 -4.23 -21.16
C CYS A 99 -7.77 -5.25 -20.02
N PHE A 100 -6.59 -5.84 -19.86
CA PHE A 100 -6.20 -6.67 -18.74
C PHE A 100 -5.06 -6.01 -17.96
N VAL A 101 -5.23 -5.92 -16.64
CA VAL A 101 -4.23 -5.34 -15.74
C VAL A 101 -3.68 -6.42 -14.82
N ALA A 102 -2.41 -6.76 -14.98
CA ALA A 102 -1.67 -7.57 -14.02
C ALA A 102 -1.25 -6.70 -12.84
N THR A 103 -1.61 -7.07 -11.63
CA THR A 103 -1.38 -6.25 -10.43
C THR A 103 -0.24 -6.76 -9.54
N ALA A 104 0.47 -7.77 -10.00
CA ALA A 104 1.64 -8.37 -9.37
C ALA A 104 2.50 -9.08 -10.41
N ASN A 105 3.77 -9.38 -10.07
CA ASN A 105 4.70 -10.11 -10.93
C ASN A 105 4.15 -11.46 -11.40
N THR A 106 3.50 -12.22 -10.53
CA THR A 106 2.86 -13.51 -10.84
C THR A 106 1.72 -13.36 -11.84
N MET A 107 0.97 -12.27 -11.77
CA MET A 107 -0.11 -11.95 -12.69
C MET A 107 0.43 -11.52 -14.06
N ALA A 108 1.58 -10.84 -14.10
CA ALA A 108 2.28 -10.54 -15.34
C ALA A 108 2.74 -11.82 -16.04
N VAL A 109 3.27 -12.81 -15.29
CA VAL A 109 3.61 -14.15 -15.84
C VAL A 109 2.36 -14.83 -16.43
N VAL A 110 1.23 -14.77 -15.74
CA VAL A 110 -0.04 -15.33 -16.24
C VAL A 110 -0.46 -14.64 -17.53
N LEU A 111 -0.48 -13.32 -17.59
CA LEU A 111 -0.87 -12.58 -18.81
C LEU A 111 0.07 -12.85 -19.97
N ASN A 112 1.37 -12.95 -19.72
CA ASN A 112 2.36 -13.23 -20.76
C ASN A 112 2.18 -14.62 -21.43
N ARG A 113 1.62 -15.59 -20.69
CA ARG A 113 1.28 -16.92 -21.21
C ARG A 113 0.00 -16.96 -22.04
N LEU A 114 -0.84 -15.92 -21.99
CA LEU A 114 -2.06 -15.83 -22.77
C LEU A 114 -1.72 -15.53 -24.23
N ARG A 115 -2.50 -16.12 -25.16
CA ARG A 115 -2.27 -15.90 -26.59
C ARG A 115 -2.50 -14.43 -26.97
N LYS A 116 -1.66 -13.90 -27.87
CA LYS A 116 -1.80 -12.57 -28.48
C LYS A 116 -3.21 -12.37 -29.07
N GLY A 117 -3.73 -11.15 -28.97
CA GLY A 117 -5.04 -10.78 -29.52
C GLY A 117 -6.14 -10.58 -28.48
N ARG A 118 -5.80 -10.40 -27.22
CA ARG A 118 -6.74 -10.15 -26.11
C ARG A 118 -6.67 -8.72 -25.56
N GLY A 119 -6.91 -7.70 -26.38
CA GLY A 119 -6.96 -6.32 -25.89
C GLY A 119 -5.62 -5.79 -25.37
N ASN A 120 -5.67 -4.67 -24.67
CA ASN A 120 -4.50 -4.03 -24.06
C ASN A 120 -4.01 -4.82 -22.84
N LEU A 121 -2.70 -5.00 -22.72
CA LEU A 121 -2.09 -5.62 -21.55
C LEU A 121 -1.31 -4.57 -20.77
N VAL A 122 -1.63 -4.44 -19.49
CA VAL A 122 -1.00 -3.51 -18.57
C VAL A 122 -0.38 -4.29 -17.40
N TYR A 123 0.86 -3.98 -17.07
CA TYR A 123 1.50 -4.46 -15.84
C TYR A 123 1.58 -3.29 -14.86
N PHE A 124 0.74 -3.34 -13.83
CA PHE A 124 0.68 -2.36 -12.75
C PHE A 124 1.57 -2.81 -11.60
N ILE A 125 2.75 -2.20 -11.47
CA ILE A 125 3.83 -2.55 -10.55
C ILE A 125 3.70 -1.68 -9.32
N GLN A 126 3.40 -2.31 -8.18
CA GLN A 126 3.12 -1.61 -6.92
C GLN A 126 4.26 -1.72 -5.89
N GLY A 127 5.36 -2.36 -6.24
CA GLY A 127 6.52 -2.54 -5.37
C GLY A 127 7.61 -3.37 -6.03
N TYR A 128 8.78 -3.39 -5.41
CA TYR A 128 9.89 -4.25 -5.81
C TYR A 128 9.67 -5.66 -5.22
N GLU A 129 8.88 -6.48 -5.94
CA GLU A 129 8.28 -7.73 -5.46
C GLU A 129 9.27 -8.93 -5.45
N THR A 130 10.30 -8.86 -4.61
CA THR A 130 11.32 -9.90 -4.46
C THR A 130 10.98 -10.97 -3.41
N TRP A 131 9.88 -10.82 -2.67
CA TRP A 131 9.49 -11.77 -1.62
C TRP A 131 8.93 -13.10 -2.13
N ASN A 132 8.51 -13.17 -3.39
CA ASN A 132 7.92 -14.37 -4.01
C ASN A 132 8.58 -14.78 -5.33
N MET A 133 9.62 -14.05 -5.76
CA MET A 133 10.31 -14.29 -7.03
C MET A 133 11.77 -13.81 -6.92
N ASP A 134 12.71 -14.57 -7.46
CA ASP A 134 14.09 -14.11 -7.53
C ASP A 134 14.26 -12.91 -8.48
N VAL A 135 15.25 -12.07 -8.20
CA VAL A 135 15.49 -10.81 -8.93
C VAL A 135 15.63 -11.00 -10.44
N LYS A 136 16.32 -12.06 -10.87
CA LYS A 136 16.54 -12.34 -12.31
C LYS A 136 15.22 -12.66 -13.02
N THR A 137 14.35 -13.42 -12.36
CA THR A 137 13.03 -13.77 -12.89
C THR A 137 12.10 -12.56 -12.83
N LEU A 138 12.17 -11.74 -11.76
CA LEU A 138 11.42 -10.49 -11.67
C LEU A 138 11.77 -9.56 -12.84
N TYR A 139 13.04 -9.32 -13.11
CA TYR A 139 13.49 -8.48 -14.24
C TYR A 139 13.01 -9.00 -15.58
N LYS A 140 12.94 -10.34 -15.80
CA LYS A 140 12.32 -10.89 -17.02
C LYS A 140 10.86 -10.47 -17.17
N THR A 141 10.09 -10.33 -16.07
CA THR A 141 8.68 -9.89 -16.16
C THR A 141 8.56 -8.46 -16.65
N TYR A 142 9.54 -7.60 -16.38
CA TYR A 142 9.56 -6.22 -16.85
C TYR A 142 9.67 -6.12 -18.37
N HIS A 143 10.31 -7.10 -19.02
CA HIS A 143 10.45 -7.16 -20.48
C HIS A 143 9.25 -7.79 -21.21
N TYR A 144 8.21 -8.23 -20.52
CA TYR A 144 7.01 -8.73 -21.20
C TYR A 144 6.36 -7.62 -22.04
N ASP A 145 5.75 -8.00 -23.16
CA ASP A 145 5.05 -7.07 -24.07
C ASP A 145 3.73 -6.58 -23.45
N MET A 146 3.85 -5.64 -22.52
CA MET A 146 2.77 -5.00 -21.76
C MET A 146 3.15 -3.55 -21.53
N LYS A 147 2.19 -2.65 -21.42
CA LYS A 147 2.42 -1.29 -20.90
C LYS A 147 2.72 -1.37 -19.40
N LYS A 148 3.75 -0.68 -18.92
CA LYS A 148 4.13 -0.67 -17.51
C LYS A 148 3.66 0.60 -16.85
N ILE A 149 2.90 0.44 -15.77
CA ILE A 149 2.56 1.50 -14.82
C ILE A 149 3.30 1.20 -13.54
N VAL A 150 3.99 2.18 -12.99
CA VAL A 150 4.66 2.13 -11.69
C VAL A 150 4.10 3.21 -10.79
N ILE A 151 4.10 2.97 -9.47
CA ILE A 151 3.52 3.92 -8.51
C ILE A 151 4.51 4.96 -7.98
N SER A 152 5.81 4.82 -8.30
CA SER A 152 6.87 5.66 -7.76
C SER A 152 7.99 5.91 -8.76
N ASN A 153 8.73 7.01 -8.58
CA ASN A 153 9.92 7.32 -9.36
C ASN A 153 11.05 6.31 -9.11
N ASP A 154 11.14 5.76 -7.91
CA ASP A 154 12.10 4.70 -7.59
C ASP A 154 11.85 3.45 -8.45
N LEU A 155 10.62 2.98 -8.53
CA LEU A 155 10.27 1.86 -9.40
C LEU A 155 10.51 2.17 -10.88
N HIS A 156 10.22 3.40 -11.32
CA HIS A 156 10.53 3.84 -12.67
C HIS A 156 12.03 3.74 -12.96
N LYS A 157 12.87 4.23 -12.04
CA LYS A 157 14.33 4.15 -12.15
C LYS A 157 14.83 2.71 -12.23
N ILE A 158 14.30 1.81 -11.38
CA ILE A 158 14.64 0.38 -11.42
C ILE A 158 14.32 -0.22 -12.80
N LEU A 159 13.17 0.11 -13.41
CA LEU A 159 12.82 -0.38 -14.75
C LEU A 159 13.73 0.23 -15.82
N LEU A 160 14.04 1.51 -15.75
CA LEU A 160 14.97 2.19 -16.67
C LEU A 160 16.37 1.57 -16.65
N GLU A 161 16.87 1.19 -15.47
CA GLU A 161 18.15 0.47 -15.33
C GLU A 161 18.13 -0.91 -16.03
N GLN A 162 16.95 -1.47 -16.27
CA GLN A 162 16.77 -2.69 -17.08
C GLN A 162 16.44 -2.38 -18.56
N GLY A 163 16.52 -1.12 -18.99
CA GLY A 163 16.17 -0.71 -20.36
C GLY A 163 14.67 -0.76 -20.67
N VAL A 164 13.81 -0.63 -19.65
CA VAL A 164 12.36 -0.73 -19.78
C VAL A 164 11.71 0.60 -19.42
N GLU A 165 10.94 1.16 -20.35
CA GLU A 165 10.13 2.37 -20.10
C GLU A 165 8.89 2.03 -19.28
N SER A 166 8.48 2.97 -18.42
CA SER A 166 7.27 2.88 -17.63
C SER A 166 6.64 4.24 -17.42
N ILE A 167 5.36 4.25 -17.09
CA ILE A 167 4.58 5.45 -16.81
C ILE A 167 4.40 5.53 -15.28
N VAL A 168 4.85 6.63 -14.69
CA VAL A 168 4.68 6.86 -13.24
C VAL A 168 3.27 7.39 -13.01
N ILE A 169 2.48 6.64 -12.25
CA ILE A 169 1.15 7.04 -11.79
C ILE A 169 1.12 6.89 -10.27
N PRO A 170 1.30 7.98 -9.52
CA PRO A 170 1.25 7.95 -8.06
C PRO A 170 -0.10 7.46 -7.55
N ASN A 171 -0.13 6.74 -6.44
CA ASN A 171 -1.39 6.41 -5.80
C ASN A 171 -2.05 7.66 -5.23
N GLY A 172 -3.36 7.74 -5.38
CA GLY A 172 -4.15 8.77 -4.73
C GLY A 172 -4.48 8.45 -3.28
N PHE A 173 -5.02 9.44 -2.59
CA PHE A 173 -5.54 9.32 -1.24
C PHE A 173 -7.03 9.65 -1.19
N ASN A 174 -7.73 9.10 -0.19
CA ASN A 174 -9.17 9.31 -0.01
C ASN A 174 -9.41 10.35 1.10
N PHE A 175 -9.52 11.61 0.70
CA PHE A 175 -9.74 12.75 1.59
C PHE A 175 -11.11 12.74 2.28
N SER A 176 -12.01 11.83 1.93
CA SER A 176 -13.27 11.62 2.67
C SER A 176 -13.14 10.60 3.81
N GLU A 177 -12.12 9.73 3.78
CA GLU A 177 -11.85 8.74 4.83
C GLU A 177 -10.92 9.30 5.92
N PHE A 178 -9.92 10.09 5.50
CA PHE A 178 -8.98 10.74 6.39
C PHE A 178 -9.10 12.25 6.23
N THR A 179 -9.52 12.89 7.30
CA THR A 179 -9.84 14.32 7.33
C THR A 179 -9.10 15.01 8.47
N TYR A 180 -8.65 16.22 8.23
CA TYR A 180 -8.09 17.10 9.24
C TYR A 180 -9.23 17.70 10.08
N THR A 181 -9.33 17.34 11.35
CA THR A 181 -10.44 17.74 12.25
C THR A 181 -10.00 18.41 13.53
N ILE A 182 -8.82 18.11 14.04
CA ILE A 182 -8.25 18.75 15.22
C ILE A 182 -7.09 19.65 14.78
N PRO A 183 -7.13 20.97 15.08
CA PRO A 183 -6.04 21.88 14.72
C PRO A 183 -4.67 21.34 15.18
N ILE A 184 -3.67 21.51 14.34
CA ILE A 184 -2.30 21.01 14.57
C ILE A 184 -1.72 21.62 15.86
N GLU A 185 -2.04 22.90 16.11
CA GLU A 185 -1.58 23.68 17.25
C GLU A 185 -2.19 23.21 18.57
N ASP A 186 -3.41 22.64 18.53
CA ASP A 186 -4.14 22.18 19.71
C ASP A 186 -3.73 20.78 20.16
N ARG A 187 -2.91 20.07 19.36
CA ARG A 187 -2.47 18.71 19.67
C ARG A 187 -1.32 18.70 20.65
N SER A 188 -1.41 17.81 21.64
CA SER A 188 -0.30 17.61 22.57
C SER A 188 0.92 17.05 21.85
N ARG A 189 2.03 17.79 21.83
CA ARG A 189 3.31 17.34 21.27
C ARG A 189 3.87 16.05 21.90
N TYR A 190 3.28 15.60 23.00
CA TYR A 190 3.62 14.33 23.67
C TYR A 190 2.74 13.17 23.22
N THR A 191 2.00 13.29 22.14
CA THR A 191 1.20 12.19 21.57
C THR A 191 1.83 11.67 20.29
N VAL A 192 2.14 10.38 20.27
CA VAL A 192 2.70 9.70 19.10
C VAL A 192 1.89 8.48 18.73
N ASN A 193 1.81 8.16 17.44
CA ASN A 193 1.28 6.88 17.01
C ASN A 193 2.17 6.18 15.97
N MET A 194 2.04 4.87 15.87
CA MET A 194 2.79 4.03 14.96
C MET A 194 1.97 2.81 14.54
N LEU A 195 2.06 2.44 13.25
CA LEU A 195 1.57 1.15 12.76
C LEU A 195 2.45 0.01 13.29
N TYR A 196 1.83 -1.03 13.84
CA TYR A 196 2.48 -2.32 14.11
C TYR A 196 2.12 -3.38 13.07
N HIS A 197 3.14 -4.03 12.55
CA HIS A 197 3.03 -5.17 11.64
C HIS A 197 4.12 -6.20 11.94
N GLU A 198 3.82 -7.49 11.72
CA GLU A 198 4.75 -8.60 12.03
C GLU A 198 5.86 -8.78 10.97
N SER A 199 5.71 -8.20 9.77
CA SER A 199 6.75 -8.23 8.75
C SER A 199 7.97 -7.42 9.19
N LYS A 200 9.15 -7.99 9.01
CA LYS A 200 10.43 -7.32 9.30
C LYS A 200 10.64 -6.08 8.43
N ASP A 201 10.10 -6.07 7.19
CA ASP A 201 10.21 -4.92 6.29
C ASP A 201 9.54 -3.66 6.86
N LYS A 202 8.61 -3.83 7.82
CA LYS A 202 7.95 -2.71 8.50
C LYS A 202 8.78 -2.10 9.62
N GLY A 203 9.94 -2.67 9.95
CA GLY A 203 10.92 -2.10 10.87
C GLY A 203 10.39 -1.70 12.25
N CYS A 204 9.26 -2.29 12.69
CA CYS A 204 8.58 -1.90 13.93
C CYS A 204 9.48 -2.01 15.16
N GLU A 205 10.46 -2.91 15.15
CA GLU A 205 11.46 -3.05 16.22
C GLU A 205 12.23 -1.74 16.43
N TYR A 206 12.67 -1.09 15.35
CA TYR A 206 13.40 0.19 15.42
C TYR A 206 12.50 1.34 15.89
N GLY A 207 11.24 1.34 15.48
CA GLY A 207 10.26 2.31 15.97
C GLY A 207 10.00 2.16 17.48
N PHE A 208 9.84 0.93 17.98
CA PHE A 208 9.69 0.69 19.42
C PHE A 208 10.94 1.11 20.21
N GLU A 209 12.13 0.78 19.74
CA GLU A 209 13.38 1.23 20.36
C GLU A 209 13.47 2.76 20.41
N ALA A 210 13.10 3.45 19.33
CA ALA A 210 13.07 4.91 19.28
C ALA A 210 12.06 5.47 20.30
N ILE A 211 10.85 4.92 20.37
CA ILE A 211 9.84 5.33 21.36
C ILE A 211 10.36 5.13 22.79
N GLU A 212 11.04 4.03 23.10
CA GLU A 212 11.60 3.80 24.43
C GLU A 212 12.73 4.80 24.78
N ILE A 213 13.53 5.22 23.81
CA ILE A 213 14.53 6.28 24.00
C ILE A 213 13.84 7.60 24.35
N VAL A 214 12.79 7.97 23.59
CA VAL A 214 12.02 9.21 23.84
C VAL A 214 11.32 9.15 25.18
N LYS A 215 10.71 8.01 25.54
CA LYS A 215 9.95 7.85 26.79
C LYS A 215 10.82 7.92 28.05
N ARG A 216 12.08 7.53 27.96
CA ARG A 216 13.06 7.74 29.06
C ARG A 216 13.29 9.22 29.34
N LYS A 217 13.29 10.09 28.31
CA LYS A 217 13.43 11.54 28.46
C LYS A 217 12.10 12.22 28.78
N TYR A 218 11.00 11.72 28.25
CA TYR A 218 9.64 12.25 28.40
C TYR A 218 8.68 11.17 28.92
N PRO A 219 8.66 10.88 30.23
CA PRO A 219 7.80 9.83 30.80
C PRO A 219 6.30 10.02 30.52
N GLN A 220 5.86 11.28 30.30
CA GLN A 220 4.48 11.65 29.95
C GLN A 220 4.11 11.34 28.50
N LEU A 221 5.02 10.82 27.67
CA LEU A 221 4.74 10.48 26.27
C LEU A 221 3.57 9.49 26.20
N SER A 222 2.50 9.88 25.51
CA SER A 222 1.36 9.01 25.19
C SER A 222 1.63 8.31 23.87
N VAL A 223 1.57 6.97 23.90
CA VAL A 223 1.91 6.13 22.74
C VAL A 223 0.69 5.32 22.31
N VAL A 224 0.27 5.50 21.08
CA VAL A 224 -0.79 4.73 20.44
C VAL A 224 -0.18 3.84 19.37
N ILE A 225 -0.43 2.54 19.50
CA ILE A 225 -0.02 1.54 18.51
C ILE A 225 -1.28 0.93 17.89
N TRP A 226 -1.30 0.78 16.60
CA TRP A 226 -2.40 0.15 15.90
C TRP A 226 -1.90 -0.78 14.78
N GLY A 227 -2.72 -1.77 14.39
CA GLY A 227 -2.31 -2.72 13.36
C GLY A 227 -3.30 -3.86 13.17
N THR A 228 -3.01 -4.75 12.22
CA THR A 228 -3.84 -5.92 11.94
C THR A 228 -3.70 -7.07 12.95
N PRO A 229 -2.53 -7.31 13.58
CA PRO A 229 -2.38 -8.36 14.59
C PRO A 229 -3.17 -8.06 15.87
N GLN A 230 -3.37 -9.08 16.68
CA GLN A 230 -3.79 -8.90 18.08
C GLN A 230 -2.67 -8.22 18.87
N ARG A 231 -3.02 -7.56 19.99
CA ARG A 231 -2.03 -6.93 20.86
C ARG A 231 -0.92 -7.94 21.23
N PRO A 232 0.36 -7.65 20.90
CA PRO A 232 1.46 -8.52 21.30
C PRO A 232 1.61 -8.60 22.83
N LYS A 233 1.89 -9.78 23.37
CA LYS A 233 2.07 -9.96 24.82
C LYS A 233 3.26 -9.21 25.39
N TRP A 234 4.28 -8.95 24.57
CA TRP A 234 5.50 -8.24 24.94
C TRP A 234 5.35 -6.72 24.91
N LEU A 235 4.27 -6.20 24.25
CA LEU A 235 4.05 -4.76 24.12
C LEU A 235 3.82 -4.14 25.50
N ASN A 236 4.50 -3.02 25.77
CA ASN A 236 4.39 -2.25 27.00
C ASN A 236 2.91 -1.98 27.34
N LYS A 237 2.52 -2.31 28.58
CA LYS A 237 1.13 -2.26 29.05
C LYS A 237 0.57 -0.82 29.04
N ASP A 238 1.43 0.18 29.18
CA ASP A 238 1.05 1.60 29.21
C ASP A 238 0.72 2.15 27.81
N TYR A 239 1.07 1.40 26.74
CA TYR A 239 0.73 1.81 25.37
C TYR A 239 -0.72 1.45 25.07
N ILE A 240 -1.43 2.38 24.41
CA ILE A 240 -2.75 2.11 23.88
C ILE A 240 -2.58 1.28 22.61
N TYR A 241 -3.36 0.21 22.46
CA TYR A 241 -3.29 -0.65 21.28
C TYR A 241 -4.65 -0.88 20.66
N TYR A 242 -4.76 -0.63 19.36
CA TYR A 242 -5.95 -0.92 18.58
C TYR A 242 -5.67 -2.01 17.53
N SER A 243 -6.38 -3.14 17.65
CA SER A 243 -6.34 -4.20 16.64
C SER A 243 -7.39 -3.95 15.58
N ARG A 244 -6.97 -3.83 14.33
CA ARG A 244 -7.83 -3.66 13.16
C ARG A 244 -8.80 -2.47 13.31
N PRO A 245 -8.31 -1.24 13.58
CA PRO A 245 -9.20 -0.10 13.63
C PRO A 245 -9.92 0.06 12.28
N ASN A 246 -11.20 0.41 12.32
CA ASN A 246 -11.90 0.85 11.12
C ASN A 246 -11.41 2.26 10.70
N ASN A 247 -11.80 2.75 9.52
CA ASN A 247 -11.33 4.04 9.02
C ASN A 247 -11.66 5.20 9.97
N GLU A 248 -12.84 5.19 10.58
CA GLU A 248 -13.25 6.22 11.55
C GLU A 248 -12.33 6.26 12.78
N LEU A 249 -12.06 5.10 13.38
CA LEU A 249 -11.15 5.01 14.52
C LEU A 249 -9.70 5.33 14.11
N HIS A 250 -9.27 4.90 12.93
CA HIS A 250 -7.93 5.22 12.43
C HIS A 250 -7.78 6.74 12.19
N ASN A 251 -8.76 7.38 11.55
CA ASN A 251 -8.76 8.82 11.38
C ASN A 251 -8.76 9.57 12.72
N LYS A 252 -9.49 9.06 13.72
CA LYS A 252 -9.47 9.61 15.08
C LYS A 252 -8.09 9.50 15.72
N ILE A 253 -7.43 8.33 15.62
CA ILE A 253 -6.06 8.12 16.14
C ILE A 253 -5.11 9.15 15.54
N ASN A 254 -5.14 9.33 14.21
CA ASN A 254 -4.27 10.27 13.53
C ASN A 254 -4.56 11.73 13.95
N ASN A 255 -5.82 12.12 14.11
CA ASN A 255 -6.17 13.49 14.54
C ASN A 255 -5.82 13.78 16.00
N GLU A 256 -5.86 12.77 16.89
CA GLU A 256 -5.51 12.91 18.31
C GLU A 256 -3.99 12.83 18.55
N SER A 257 -3.22 12.41 17.55
CA SER A 257 -1.75 12.30 17.64
C SER A 257 -1.08 13.52 16.98
N ALA A 258 0.02 13.96 17.56
CA ALA A 258 0.80 15.06 17.01
C ALA A 258 1.91 14.57 16.07
N ILE A 259 2.44 13.36 16.31
CA ILE A 259 3.58 12.80 15.57
C ILE A 259 3.26 11.39 15.13
N PHE A 260 3.43 11.11 13.83
CA PHE A 260 3.38 9.77 13.27
C PHE A 260 4.78 9.20 13.07
N ILE A 261 5.00 7.96 13.51
CA ILE A 261 6.27 7.26 13.41
C ILE A 261 6.17 6.16 12.35
N ALA A 262 7.01 6.24 11.32
CA ALA A 262 7.02 5.33 10.18
C ALA A 262 8.41 4.69 10.00
N PRO A 263 8.68 3.53 10.66
CA PRO A 263 10.03 2.95 10.73
C PRO A 263 10.32 1.93 9.64
N SER A 264 9.49 1.80 8.60
CA SER A 264 9.63 0.74 7.57
C SER A 264 11.00 0.76 6.90
N LEU A 265 11.52 -0.43 6.62
CA LEU A 265 12.80 -0.59 5.90
C LEU A 265 12.61 -0.53 4.39
N ASN A 266 11.41 -0.88 3.92
CA ASN A 266 11.08 -0.89 2.50
C ASN A 266 9.58 -0.65 2.30
N GLU A 267 9.24 0.26 1.42
CA GLU A 267 7.87 0.57 1.01
C GLU A 267 7.81 0.84 -0.49
N GLY A 268 6.65 0.57 -1.08
CA GLY A 268 6.41 0.94 -2.48
C GLY A 268 5.92 2.37 -2.64
N TRP A 269 5.20 2.92 -1.64
CA TRP A 269 4.59 4.25 -1.72
C TRP A 269 4.48 4.98 -0.37
N GLY A 270 4.06 4.31 0.69
CA GLY A 270 3.86 4.92 2.01
C GLY A 270 2.44 5.42 2.27
N LEU A 271 1.43 4.60 2.02
CA LEU A 271 0.03 4.96 2.27
C LEU A 271 -0.22 5.50 3.67
N THR A 272 0.37 4.88 4.70
CA THR A 272 0.19 5.31 6.09
C THR A 272 0.82 6.67 6.40
N VAL A 273 1.95 7.00 5.75
CA VAL A 273 2.58 8.32 5.83
C VAL A 273 1.64 9.37 5.22
N GLY A 274 1.08 9.09 4.05
CA GLY A 274 0.12 10.01 3.43
C GLY A 274 -1.16 10.17 4.25
N GLU A 275 -1.70 9.09 4.83
CA GLU A 275 -2.87 9.12 5.71
C GLU A 275 -2.61 9.97 6.99
N ALA A 276 -1.40 9.90 7.55
CA ALA A 276 -0.96 10.76 8.66
C ALA A 276 -0.86 12.23 8.24
N MET A 277 -0.23 12.53 7.10
CA MET A 277 -0.15 13.88 6.55
C MET A 277 -1.53 14.49 6.29
N MET A 278 -2.48 13.71 5.74
CA MET A 278 -3.87 14.15 5.51
C MET A 278 -4.59 14.54 6.80
N SER A 279 -4.24 13.89 7.90
CA SER A 279 -4.80 14.16 9.22
C SER A 279 -4.02 15.27 9.97
N GLY A 280 -2.94 15.82 9.40
CA GLY A 280 -2.15 16.89 9.99
C GLY A 280 -1.17 16.44 11.06
N GLU A 281 -0.61 15.24 10.97
CA GLU A 281 0.47 14.80 11.86
C GLU A 281 1.84 15.22 11.32
N ALA A 282 2.76 15.57 12.21
CA ALA A 282 4.16 15.70 11.86
C ALA A 282 4.78 14.30 11.69
N VAL A 283 5.33 14.01 10.52
CA VAL A 283 5.84 12.69 10.19
C VAL A 283 7.31 12.55 10.54
N VAL A 284 7.68 11.47 11.23
CA VAL A 284 9.05 10.98 11.37
C VAL A 284 9.14 9.63 10.67
N CYS A 285 9.90 9.54 9.59
CA CYS A 285 10.01 8.34 8.79
C CYS A 285 11.46 7.95 8.50
N THR A 286 11.65 6.78 7.93
CA THR A 286 12.93 6.31 7.43
C THR A 286 13.17 6.74 5.98
N ASP A 287 14.44 6.76 5.56
CA ASP A 287 14.90 7.12 4.21
C ASP A 287 14.69 6.01 3.16
N ASN A 288 13.65 5.20 3.32
CA ASN A 288 13.29 4.24 2.29
C ASN A 288 12.61 4.95 1.09
N ASN A 289 12.87 4.44 -0.10
CA ASN A 289 12.49 5.08 -1.35
C ASN A 289 10.96 5.32 -1.48
N GLY A 290 10.12 4.42 -0.95
CA GLY A 290 8.68 4.60 -1.01
C GLY A 290 8.17 5.75 -0.14
N TYR A 291 8.79 6.00 1.00
CA TYR A 291 8.45 7.17 1.82
C TYR A 291 8.95 8.47 1.21
N LEU A 292 10.13 8.46 0.57
CA LEU A 292 10.71 9.63 -0.08
C LEU A 292 9.91 10.13 -1.31
N GLU A 293 8.95 9.36 -1.80
CA GLU A 293 7.98 9.85 -2.79
C GLU A 293 7.01 10.91 -2.19
N LEU A 294 6.78 10.86 -0.88
CA LEU A 294 5.87 11.75 -0.16
C LEU A 294 6.59 12.66 0.83
N ALA A 295 7.70 12.18 1.40
CA ALA A 295 8.43 12.83 2.49
C ALA A 295 9.70 13.52 1.96
N GLU A 296 9.80 14.80 2.24
CA GLU A 296 10.99 15.62 2.02
C GLU A 296 11.55 16.06 3.37
N ASP A 297 12.81 15.70 3.64
CA ASP A 297 13.44 15.94 4.94
C ASP A 297 13.53 17.43 5.30
N ASN A 298 13.24 17.75 6.55
CA ASN A 298 13.17 19.11 7.10
C ASN A 298 12.15 20.05 6.41
N TYR A 299 11.31 19.53 5.50
CA TYR A 299 10.23 20.30 4.87
C TYR A 299 8.87 19.83 5.35
N ASN A 300 8.47 18.58 5.05
CA ASN A 300 7.18 18.00 5.40
C ASN A 300 7.27 16.71 6.22
N ALA A 301 8.50 16.29 6.53
CA ALA A 301 8.81 15.17 7.41
C ALA A 301 10.20 15.38 8.03
N LEU A 302 10.53 14.61 9.08
CA LEU A 302 11.91 14.41 9.51
C LEU A 302 12.31 12.97 9.14
N VAL A 303 13.39 12.85 8.37
CA VAL A 303 13.85 11.57 7.82
C VAL A 303 15.06 11.05 8.61
N SER A 304 15.08 9.78 8.91
CA SER A 304 16.18 9.07 9.58
C SER A 304 16.66 7.89 8.75
N PRO A 305 17.93 7.49 8.88
CA PRO A 305 18.40 6.28 8.22
C PRO A 305 17.59 5.06 8.63
N ILE A 306 17.39 4.11 7.71
CA ILE A 306 16.78 2.82 8.03
C ILE A 306 17.59 2.12 9.12
N LYS A 307 16.90 1.44 10.06
CA LYS A 307 17.51 0.72 11.18
C LYS A 307 18.25 1.60 12.21
N ASP A 308 18.07 2.90 12.18
CA ASP A 308 18.67 3.83 13.15
C ASP A 308 17.61 4.36 14.12
N SER A 309 17.34 3.57 15.16
CA SER A 309 16.41 3.96 16.23
C SER A 309 16.82 5.22 16.97
N THR A 310 18.13 5.49 17.06
CA THR A 310 18.66 6.67 17.75
C THR A 310 18.40 7.93 16.94
N ALA A 311 18.68 7.92 15.63
CA ALA A 311 18.36 9.05 14.75
C ALA A 311 16.84 9.32 14.72
N MET A 312 16.02 8.27 14.65
CA MET A 312 14.57 8.39 14.70
C MET A 312 14.09 9.00 16.03
N ALA A 313 14.64 8.54 17.16
CA ALA A 313 14.33 9.11 18.47
C ALA A 313 14.72 10.60 18.56
N ASN A 314 15.86 10.98 18.03
CA ASN A 314 16.31 12.37 18.00
C ASN A 314 15.36 13.25 17.17
N ASN A 315 14.85 12.75 16.05
CA ASN A 315 13.86 13.45 15.23
C ASN A 315 12.54 13.63 16.00
N ILE A 316 12.07 12.60 16.71
CA ILE A 316 10.88 12.72 17.57
C ILE A 316 11.11 13.75 18.68
N ILE A 317 12.26 13.70 19.35
CA ILE A 317 12.65 14.65 20.40
C ILE A 317 12.66 16.08 19.86
N LYS A 318 13.23 16.30 18.67
CA LYS A 318 13.29 17.60 18.01
C LYS A 318 11.87 18.19 17.80
N LEU A 319 10.91 17.38 17.37
CA LEU A 319 9.52 17.80 17.21
C LEU A 319 8.81 18.06 18.56
N ILE A 320 9.18 17.34 19.62
CA ILE A 320 8.66 17.57 20.96
C ILE A 320 9.22 18.88 21.55
N GLU A 321 10.49 19.19 21.34
CA GLU A 321 11.17 20.36 21.89
C GLU A 321 10.85 21.65 21.14
N ASP A 322 10.67 21.56 19.82
CA ASP A 322 10.33 22.69 18.94
C ASP A 322 8.93 22.54 18.37
N ASP A 323 7.96 23.13 19.05
CA ASP A 323 6.54 23.05 18.64
C ASP A 323 6.28 23.82 17.34
N ASN A 324 7.01 24.91 17.07
CA ASN A 324 6.90 25.63 15.80
C ASN A 324 7.37 24.76 14.62
N LEU A 325 8.50 24.04 14.79
CA LEU A 325 8.97 23.11 13.78
C LEU A 325 7.94 21.99 13.56
N ARG A 326 7.39 21.41 14.63
CA ARG A 326 6.37 20.37 14.55
C ARG A 326 5.16 20.84 13.74
N CYS A 327 4.63 22.01 14.07
CA CYS A 327 3.50 22.58 13.36
C CYS A 327 3.83 22.87 11.89
N THR A 328 5.02 23.43 11.61
CA THR A 328 5.47 23.71 10.24
C THR A 328 5.56 22.44 9.40
N ILE A 329 6.19 21.38 9.92
CA ILE A 329 6.30 20.08 9.24
C ILE A 329 4.90 19.49 8.95
N ALA A 330 3.99 19.55 9.93
CA ALA A 330 2.63 19.03 9.80
C ALA A 330 1.81 19.82 8.75
N HIS A 331 1.87 21.15 8.75
CA HIS A 331 1.20 21.99 7.74
C HIS A 331 1.74 21.74 6.33
N ASN A 332 3.06 21.68 6.19
CA ASN A 332 3.69 21.38 4.90
C ASN A 332 3.29 19.98 4.40
N GLY A 333 3.19 19.00 5.30
CA GLY A 333 2.70 17.65 4.98
C GLY A 333 1.25 17.67 4.47
N LEU A 334 0.37 18.38 5.17
CA LEU A 334 -1.04 18.52 4.79
C LEU A 334 -1.21 19.21 3.42
N GLU A 335 -0.44 20.26 3.14
CA GLU A 335 -0.44 20.94 1.83
C GLU A 335 0.13 20.05 0.73
N HIS A 336 1.24 19.37 1.02
CA HIS A 336 1.90 18.52 0.04
C HIS A 336 1.03 17.34 -0.40
N ILE A 337 0.38 16.65 0.55
CA ILE A 337 -0.41 15.46 0.27
C ILE A 337 -1.67 15.77 -0.54
N ALA A 338 -2.19 16.98 -0.49
CA ALA A 338 -3.38 17.41 -1.24
C ALA A 338 -3.24 17.28 -2.77
N LYS A 339 -2.00 17.16 -3.28
CA LYS A 339 -1.71 16.98 -4.73
C LYS A 339 -2.01 15.56 -5.21
N TYR A 340 -2.01 14.57 -4.30
CA TYR A 340 -2.15 13.16 -4.62
C TYR A 340 -3.61 12.70 -4.52
N THR A 341 -4.41 13.07 -5.51
CA THR A 341 -5.83 12.69 -5.56
C THR A 341 -6.04 11.45 -6.41
N TRP A 342 -7.00 10.60 -6.00
CA TRP A 342 -7.40 9.47 -6.82
C TRP A 342 -7.93 9.87 -8.20
N ASP A 343 -8.52 11.04 -8.35
CA ASP A 343 -9.07 11.48 -9.64
C ASP A 343 -7.95 11.73 -10.64
N ASN A 344 -6.86 12.38 -10.23
CA ASN A 344 -5.68 12.56 -11.08
C ASN A 344 -5.06 11.22 -11.47
N SER A 345 -4.84 10.33 -10.49
CA SER A 345 -4.27 9.00 -10.72
C SER A 345 -5.16 8.17 -11.65
N TYR A 346 -6.48 8.25 -11.47
CA TYR A 346 -7.46 7.54 -12.29
C TYR A 346 -7.44 8.00 -13.76
N LEU A 347 -7.43 9.30 -14.01
CA LEU A 347 -7.39 9.84 -15.38
C LEU A 347 -6.14 9.34 -16.13
N MET A 348 -4.97 9.41 -15.51
CA MET A 348 -3.72 8.89 -16.09
C MET A 348 -3.80 7.39 -16.35
N PHE A 349 -4.36 6.61 -15.40
CA PHE A 349 -4.48 5.16 -15.52
C PHE A 349 -5.46 4.77 -16.64
N GLN A 350 -6.59 5.47 -16.72
CA GLN A 350 -7.60 5.27 -17.76
C GLN A 350 -7.02 5.54 -19.16
N GLU A 351 -6.22 6.57 -19.33
CA GLU A 351 -5.53 6.87 -20.59
C GLU A 351 -4.67 5.70 -21.02
N VAL A 352 -3.81 5.17 -20.13
CA VAL A 352 -2.95 4.01 -20.44
C VAL A 352 -3.77 2.77 -20.84
N CYS A 353 -4.90 2.53 -20.17
CA CYS A 353 -5.79 1.41 -20.49
C CYS A 353 -6.53 1.58 -21.81
N SER A 354 -6.77 2.81 -22.26
CA SER A 354 -7.57 3.15 -23.44
C SER A 354 -6.74 3.28 -24.74
N LEU A 355 -5.44 3.54 -24.62
CA LEU A 355 -4.54 3.64 -25.76
C LEU A 355 -4.39 2.27 -26.46
N LEU A 356 -4.93 2.18 -27.67
CA LEU A 356 -4.80 1.03 -28.60
C LEU A 356 -3.43 0.97 -29.26
#